data_546932689ad045fb71504f2e2ba6c33b
#
_entry.id   546932689ad045fb71504f2e2ba6c33b
#
_cell.length_a   1.000
_cell.length_b   1.000
_cell.length_c   1.000
_cell.angle_alpha   90.00
_cell.angle_beta   90.00
_cell.angle_gamma   90.00
#
_symmetry.space_group_name_H-M   'P 1'
#
loop_
_entity.id
_entity.type
_entity.pdbx_description
1 polymer ?
#
loop_
_entity_poly.entity_id
_entity_poly.type
_entity_poly.pdbx_seq_one_letter_code
_entity_poly.pdbx_strand_id
1 'polypeptide(L)'
;MGKLLYLDNAATTKTAPEVVDAMLPYFTEHYGNPSSVYSFSSGNKEMISKQREAIADTLGASANEIYFTAGGSESDNWALKATAEAYAGKGNHIITTKIEHHAILHTAQYLEKRGFEVTYVDVDEDGKVKLDDLKAAIRPTT
;
A
#
# COMPACT_ATOMS: atom_id res chain seq x y z
N MET A 1 -37.07 -11.44 -4.20
CA MET A 1 -35.64 -11.63 -4.15
C MET A 1 -35.14 -11.49 -2.72
N GLY A 2 -34.39 -12.47 -2.18
CA GLY A 2 -33.83 -12.37 -0.83
C GLY A 2 -32.83 -11.23 -0.74
N LYS A 3 -32.71 -10.60 0.44
CA LYS A 3 -31.70 -9.56 0.71
C LYS A 3 -30.32 -10.23 0.67
N LEU A 4 -29.41 -9.76 -0.21
CA LEU A 4 -28.01 -10.22 -0.22
C LEU A 4 -27.34 -9.83 1.09
N LEU A 5 -26.79 -10.79 1.80
CA LEU A 5 -25.95 -10.57 2.96
C LEU A 5 -24.50 -10.87 2.53
N TYR A 6 -23.69 -9.81 2.38
CA TYR A 6 -22.28 -9.91 2.00
C TYR A 6 -21.40 -9.66 3.24
N LEU A 7 -20.58 -10.64 3.59
CA LEU A 7 -19.76 -10.64 4.82
C LEU A 7 -18.25 -10.68 4.54
N ASP A 8 -17.84 -10.78 3.28
CA ASP A 8 -16.42 -10.84 2.89
C ASP A 8 -15.88 -9.45 2.51
N ASN A 9 -16.03 -8.49 3.41
CA ASN A 9 -15.56 -7.11 3.17
C ASN A 9 -14.02 -6.97 3.18
N ALA A 10 -13.30 -8.00 3.60
CA ALA A 10 -11.85 -8.05 3.45
C ALA A 10 -11.43 -8.23 1.98
N ALA A 11 -12.24 -8.93 1.18
CA ALA A 11 -11.97 -9.12 -0.25
C ALA A 11 -12.35 -7.88 -1.07
N THR A 12 -13.52 -7.29 -0.81
CA THR A 12 -14.00 -6.08 -1.50
C THR A 12 -15.11 -5.38 -0.72
N THR A 13 -15.30 -4.10 -0.98
CA THR A 13 -16.38 -3.31 -0.40
C THR A 13 -17.14 -2.58 -1.50
N LYS A 14 -18.43 -2.33 -1.26
CA LYS A 14 -19.21 -1.47 -2.15
C LYS A 14 -18.72 -0.03 -2.01
N THR A 15 -18.46 0.62 -3.14
CA THR A 15 -18.14 2.06 -3.15
C THR A 15 -19.31 2.85 -2.61
N ALA A 16 -19.06 3.80 -1.71
CA ALA A 16 -20.07 4.69 -1.17
C ALA A 16 -20.67 5.56 -2.31
N PRO A 17 -21.99 5.79 -2.32
CA PRO A 17 -22.63 6.57 -3.39
C PRO A 17 -22.01 7.96 -3.58
N GLU A 18 -21.68 8.64 -2.49
CA GLU A 18 -21.06 9.97 -2.50
C GLU A 18 -19.67 9.96 -3.19
N VAL A 19 -18.94 8.86 -3.06
CA VAL A 19 -17.66 8.68 -3.73
C VAL A 19 -17.87 8.46 -5.23
N VAL A 20 -18.86 7.66 -5.61
CA VAL A 20 -19.21 7.46 -7.03
C VAL A 20 -19.60 8.78 -7.68
N ASP A 21 -20.48 9.56 -7.04
CA ASP A 21 -20.93 10.86 -7.54
C ASP A 21 -19.74 11.84 -7.69
N ALA A 22 -18.81 11.86 -6.73
CA ALA A 22 -17.62 12.69 -6.80
C ALA A 22 -16.64 12.26 -7.92
N MET A 23 -16.61 10.99 -8.31
CA MET A 23 -15.76 10.46 -9.37
C MET A 23 -16.32 10.71 -10.78
N LEU A 24 -17.66 10.69 -10.96
CA LEU A 24 -18.29 10.72 -12.28
C LEU A 24 -17.80 11.85 -13.20
N PRO A 25 -17.64 13.12 -12.75
CA PRO A 25 -17.17 14.20 -13.61
C PRO A 25 -15.76 13.96 -14.20
N TYR A 26 -14.93 13.17 -13.53
CA TYR A 26 -13.57 12.89 -14.00
C TYR A 26 -13.51 11.88 -15.16
N PHE A 27 -14.60 11.21 -15.46
CA PHE A 27 -14.67 10.34 -16.63
C PHE A 27 -15.07 11.07 -17.91
N THR A 28 -15.77 12.20 -17.81
CA THR A 28 -16.38 12.87 -18.98
C THR A 28 -16.06 14.35 -19.10
N GLU A 29 -15.80 15.06 -17.99
CA GLU A 29 -15.60 16.51 -17.97
C GLU A 29 -14.14 16.88 -17.62
N HIS A 30 -13.60 16.28 -16.54
CA HIS A 30 -12.28 16.60 -16.01
C HIS A 30 -11.24 15.52 -16.34
N TYR A 31 -11.23 15.01 -17.57
CA TYR A 31 -10.38 13.89 -17.98
C TYR A 31 -8.99 14.30 -18.49
N GLY A 32 -8.63 15.57 -18.41
CA GLY A 32 -7.33 16.07 -18.90
C GLY A 32 -6.14 15.47 -18.13
N ASN A 33 -5.08 15.12 -18.86
CA ASN A 33 -3.85 14.65 -18.22
C ASN A 33 -3.22 15.76 -17.34
N PRO A 34 -3.02 15.53 -16.04
CA PRO A 34 -2.49 16.54 -15.12
C PRO A 34 -1.05 17.01 -15.45
N SER A 35 -0.32 16.23 -16.27
CA SER A 35 1.03 16.60 -16.73
C SER A 35 1.03 17.44 -18.02
N SER A 36 -0.12 17.65 -18.65
CA SER A 36 -0.24 18.45 -19.85
C SER A 36 -0.15 19.95 -19.57
N VAL A 37 0.34 20.71 -20.55
CA VAL A 37 0.47 22.16 -20.48
C VAL A 37 -0.82 22.92 -20.81
N TYR A 38 -1.89 22.23 -21.16
CA TYR A 38 -3.17 22.83 -21.55
C TYR A 38 -3.91 23.36 -20.33
N SER A 39 -4.55 24.52 -20.46
CA SER A 39 -5.43 25.09 -19.43
C SER A 39 -6.54 24.14 -18.99
N PHE A 40 -7.08 23.36 -19.91
CA PHE A 40 -8.05 22.30 -19.67
C PHE A 40 -7.60 21.27 -18.60
N SER A 41 -6.28 21.00 -18.51
CA SER A 41 -5.72 20.00 -17.59
C SER A 41 -5.27 20.59 -16.24
N SER A 42 -5.18 21.92 -16.12
CA SER A 42 -4.62 22.58 -14.91
C SER A 42 -5.40 22.26 -13.64
N GLY A 43 -6.74 22.23 -13.71
CA GLY A 43 -7.62 21.89 -12.60
C GLY A 43 -7.41 20.47 -12.08
N ASN A 44 -7.07 19.53 -12.94
CA ASN A 44 -6.80 18.14 -12.53
C ASN A 44 -5.51 18.02 -11.71
N LYS A 45 -4.48 18.77 -12.05
CA LYS A 45 -3.24 18.81 -11.27
C LYS A 45 -3.48 19.37 -9.86
N GLU A 46 -4.23 20.46 -9.79
CA GLU A 46 -4.58 21.08 -8.50
C GLU A 46 -5.45 20.14 -7.65
N MET A 47 -6.42 19.49 -8.25
CA MET A 47 -7.28 18.52 -7.56
C MET A 47 -6.47 17.36 -6.98
N ILE A 48 -5.55 16.74 -7.76
CA ILE A 48 -4.68 15.68 -7.27
C ILE A 48 -3.81 16.17 -6.11
N SER A 49 -3.29 17.40 -6.17
CA SER A 49 -2.50 17.98 -5.07
C SER A 49 -3.33 18.12 -3.80
N LYS A 50 -4.54 18.64 -3.90
CA LYS A 50 -5.47 18.76 -2.75
C LYS A 50 -5.83 17.41 -2.13
N GLN A 51 -6.08 16.39 -2.95
CA GLN A 51 -6.36 15.05 -2.43
C GLN A 51 -5.13 14.44 -1.73
N ARG A 52 -3.95 14.68 -2.27
CA ARG A 52 -2.70 14.25 -1.66
C ARG A 52 -2.47 14.91 -0.30
N GLU A 53 -2.71 16.21 -0.20
CA GLU A 53 -2.64 16.96 1.05
C GLU A 53 -3.64 16.42 2.09
N ALA A 54 -4.90 16.21 1.69
CA ALA A 54 -5.93 15.69 2.59
C ALA A 54 -5.59 14.28 3.13
N ILE A 55 -5.00 13.41 2.31
CA ILE A 55 -4.53 12.09 2.74
C ILE A 55 -3.33 12.25 3.70
N ALA A 56 -2.38 13.10 3.36
CA ALA A 56 -1.21 13.36 4.19
C ALA A 56 -1.60 13.86 5.58
N ASP A 57 -2.51 14.84 5.67
CA ASP A 57 -3.03 15.36 6.92
C ASP A 57 -3.67 14.28 7.79
N THR A 58 -4.43 13.35 7.16
CA THR A 58 -5.05 12.22 7.87
C THR A 58 -4.02 11.27 8.47
N LEU A 59 -2.87 11.10 7.83
CA LEU A 59 -1.79 10.21 8.24
C LEU A 59 -0.72 10.92 9.11
N GLY A 60 -0.81 12.23 9.29
CA GLY A 60 0.24 13.03 9.94
C GLY A 60 1.54 13.07 9.14
N ALA A 61 1.44 13.01 7.81
CA ALA A 61 2.55 13.03 6.87
C ALA A 61 2.57 14.32 6.03
N SER A 62 3.61 14.51 5.23
CA SER A 62 3.69 15.58 4.25
C SER A 62 3.16 15.12 2.89
N ALA A 63 2.61 16.02 2.09
CA ALA A 63 2.02 15.66 0.79
C ALA A 63 3.02 14.98 -0.18
N ASN A 64 4.31 15.31 -0.08
CA ASN A 64 5.37 14.69 -0.88
C ASN A 64 5.74 13.25 -0.44
N GLU A 65 5.20 12.78 0.69
CA GLU A 65 5.36 11.40 1.18
C GLU A 65 4.21 10.50 0.70
N ILE A 66 3.19 11.05 0.05
CA ILE A 66 2.02 10.31 -0.43
C ILE A 66 2.19 9.97 -1.91
N TYR A 67 2.08 8.70 -2.24
CA TYR A 67 2.18 8.15 -3.59
C TYR A 67 0.93 7.35 -3.93
N PHE A 68 0.29 7.67 -5.06
CA PHE A 68 -0.85 6.91 -5.57
C PHE A 68 -0.36 5.72 -6.38
N THR A 69 -0.90 4.55 -6.10
CA THR A 69 -0.61 3.30 -6.80
C THR A 69 -1.90 2.69 -7.36
N ALA A 70 -1.77 1.70 -8.23
CA ALA A 70 -2.92 0.99 -8.79
C ALA A 70 -3.61 0.06 -7.78
N GLY A 71 -2.99 -0.20 -6.62
CA GLY A 71 -3.55 -1.04 -5.56
C GLY A 71 -2.53 -1.48 -4.53
N GLY A 72 -3.01 -2.15 -3.47
CA GLY A 72 -2.18 -2.60 -2.35
C GLY A 72 -0.99 -3.48 -2.77
N SER A 73 -1.18 -4.36 -3.74
CA SER A 73 -0.08 -5.21 -4.23
C SER A 73 1.08 -4.42 -4.83
N GLU A 74 0.81 -3.32 -5.53
CA GLU A 74 1.86 -2.43 -6.04
C GLU A 74 2.53 -1.69 -4.88
N SER A 75 1.77 -1.17 -3.94
CA SER A 75 2.29 -0.47 -2.75
C SER A 75 3.20 -1.37 -1.93
N ASP A 76 2.77 -2.59 -1.62
CA ASP A 76 3.54 -3.58 -0.86
C ASP A 76 4.85 -3.94 -1.56
N ASN A 77 4.77 -4.22 -2.86
CA ASN A 77 5.95 -4.53 -3.66
C ASN A 77 6.92 -3.36 -3.71
N TRP A 78 6.41 -2.15 -3.91
CA TRP A 78 7.25 -0.96 -3.95
C TRP A 78 7.92 -0.69 -2.61
N ALA A 79 7.17 -0.70 -1.52
CA ALA A 79 7.70 -0.49 -0.18
C ALA A 79 8.82 -1.49 0.17
N LEU A 80 8.58 -2.79 -0.04
CA LEU A 80 9.57 -3.82 0.28
C LEU A 80 10.79 -3.78 -0.63
N LYS A 81 10.59 -3.72 -1.96
CA LYS A 81 11.72 -3.77 -2.91
C LYS A 81 12.55 -2.51 -2.88
N ALA A 82 11.91 -1.33 -2.84
CA ALA A 82 12.64 -0.07 -2.80
C ALA A 82 13.42 0.09 -1.49
N THR A 83 12.86 -0.33 -0.35
CA THR A 83 13.55 -0.32 0.92
C THR A 83 14.74 -1.30 0.90
N ALA A 84 14.53 -2.52 0.41
CA ALA A 84 15.59 -3.51 0.28
C ALA A 84 16.76 -3.00 -0.59
N GLU A 85 16.46 -2.38 -1.73
CA GLU A 85 17.48 -1.79 -2.60
C GLU A 85 18.20 -0.60 -1.93
N ALA A 86 17.44 0.33 -1.35
CA ALA A 86 17.99 1.55 -0.74
C ALA A 86 18.89 1.25 0.46
N TYR A 87 18.63 0.18 1.18
CA TYR A 87 19.36 -0.21 2.39
C TYR A 87 20.23 -1.45 2.23
N ALA A 88 20.43 -1.98 1.03
CA ALA A 88 21.23 -3.18 0.76
C ALA A 88 22.65 -3.12 1.35
N GLY A 89 23.25 -1.92 1.50
CA GLY A 89 24.54 -1.72 2.13
C GLY A 89 24.54 -1.65 3.66
N LYS A 90 23.33 -1.64 4.30
CA LYS A 90 23.16 -1.50 5.75
C LYS A 90 22.65 -2.77 6.42
N GLY A 91 21.90 -3.57 5.69
CA GLY A 91 21.32 -4.82 6.18
C GLY A 91 20.70 -5.61 5.04
N ASN A 92 20.52 -6.90 5.28
CA ASN A 92 19.94 -7.82 4.30
C ASN A 92 18.85 -8.73 4.93
N HIS A 93 18.36 -8.39 6.11
CA HIS A 93 17.39 -9.19 6.82
C HIS A 93 16.02 -8.49 6.91
N ILE A 94 14.97 -9.23 6.59
CA ILE A 94 13.58 -8.80 6.61
C ILE A 94 12.81 -9.70 7.57
N ILE A 95 11.94 -9.12 8.37
CA ILE A 95 11.01 -9.85 9.23
C ILE A 95 9.59 -9.60 8.73
N THR A 96 8.83 -10.66 8.55
CA THR A 96 7.41 -10.61 8.19
C THR A 96 6.65 -11.72 8.91
N THR A 97 5.33 -11.80 8.76
CA THR A 97 4.54 -12.88 9.34
C THR A 97 4.25 -13.99 8.33
N LYS A 98 3.87 -15.17 8.83
CA LYS A 98 3.47 -16.30 7.96
C LYS A 98 2.10 -16.13 7.34
N ILE A 99 1.28 -15.22 7.86
CA ILE A 99 -0.13 -15.03 7.46
C ILE A 99 -0.36 -13.82 6.57
N GLU A 100 0.70 -13.23 6.05
CA GLU A 100 0.62 -12.06 5.17
C GLU A 100 -0.12 -12.35 3.87
N HIS A 101 -0.62 -11.29 3.26
CA HIS A 101 -1.15 -11.34 1.91
C HIS A 101 -0.05 -11.80 0.92
N HIS A 102 -0.43 -12.48 -0.14
CA HIS A 102 0.50 -12.97 -1.17
C HIS A 102 1.40 -11.88 -1.77
N ALA A 103 0.95 -10.63 -1.83
CA ALA A 103 1.76 -9.50 -2.28
C ALA A 103 3.02 -9.33 -1.42
N ILE A 104 2.94 -9.56 -0.11
CA ILE A 104 4.07 -9.53 0.83
C ILE A 104 4.87 -10.82 0.73
N LEU A 105 4.23 -12.00 0.87
CA LEU A 105 4.92 -13.28 0.87
C LEU A 105 5.72 -13.54 -0.41
N HIS A 106 5.13 -13.31 -1.59
CA HIS A 106 5.83 -13.50 -2.85
C HIS A 106 6.96 -12.48 -3.05
N THR A 107 6.79 -11.25 -2.55
CA THR A 107 7.86 -10.25 -2.59
C THR A 107 9.00 -10.63 -1.66
N ALA A 108 8.71 -11.14 -0.46
CA ALA A 108 9.73 -11.66 0.44
C ALA A 108 10.52 -12.82 -0.21
N GLN A 109 9.82 -13.81 -0.77
CA GLN A 109 10.44 -14.92 -1.51
C GLN A 109 11.27 -14.48 -2.73
N TYR A 110 10.86 -13.41 -3.41
CA TYR A 110 11.63 -12.82 -4.49
C TYR A 110 12.92 -12.20 -3.97
N LEU A 111 12.89 -11.52 -2.82
CA LEU A 111 14.07 -10.92 -2.20
C LEU A 111 15.02 -11.98 -1.64
N GLU A 112 14.52 -13.11 -1.10
CA GLU A 112 15.36 -14.27 -0.72
C GLU A 112 16.22 -14.76 -1.88
N LYS A 113 15.63 -14.91 -3.08
CA LYS A 113 16.36 -15.30 -4.29
C LYS A 113 17.42 -14.28 -4.73
N ARG A 114 17.42 -13.09 -4.15
CA ARG A 114 18.37 -12.00 -4.40
C ARG A 114 19.37 -11.78 -3.26
N GLY A 115 19.41 -12.71 -2.30
CA GLY A 115 20.40 -12.71 -1.23
C GLY A 115 19.94 -12.01 0.06
N PHE A 116 18.67 -11.65 0.16
CA PHE A 116 18.10 -11.23 1.43
C PHE A 116 17.73 -12.45 2.27
N GLU A 117 17.81 -12.30 3.58
CA GLU A 117 17.34 -13.29 4.54
C GLU A 117 15.96 -12.86 5.04
N VAL A 118 15.01 -13.79 5.11
CA VAL A 118 13.65 -13.47 5.59
C VAL A 118 13.29 -14.36 6.76
N THR A 119 12.90 -13.76 7.87
CA THR A 119 12.29 -14.45 9.00
C THR A 119 10.78 -14.29 8.97
N TYR A 120 10.07 -15.41 8.89
CA TYR A 120 8.61 -15.48 8.92
C TYR A 120 8.18 -15.83 10.35
N VAL A 121 7.77 -14.83 11.14
CA VAL A 121 7.32 -15.04 12.51
C VAL A 121 5.93 -15.67 12.56
N ASP A 122 5.71 -16.47 13.59
CA ASP A 122 4.41 -17.07 13.84
C ASP A 122 3.43 -16.10 14.51
N VAL A 123 2.17 -16.44 14.41
CA VAL A 123 1.08 -15.77 15.11
C VAL A 123 0.40 -16.77 16.06
N ASP A 124 -0.40 -16.26 17.00
CA ASP A 124 -1.24 -17.08 17.85
C ASP A 124 -2.54 -17.53 17.12
N GLU A 125 -3.42 -18.20 17.83
CA GLU A 125 -4.70 -18.69 17.33
C GLU A 125 -5.67 -17.60 16.89
N ASP A 126 -5.50 -16.37 17.40
CA ASP A 126 -6.25 -15.17 17.05
C ASP A 126 -5.60 -14.37 15.90
N GLY A 127 -4.47 -14.84 15.34
CA GLY A 127 -3.71 -14.14 14.30
C GLY A 127 -2.84 -12.99 14.81
N LYS A 128 -2.59 -12.89 16.13
CA LYS A 128 -1.72 -11.85 16.69
C LYS A 128 -0.27 -12.27 16.65
N VAL A 129 0.59 -11.36 16.25
CA VAL A 129 2.05 -11.58 16.23
C VAL A 129 2.56 -11.86 17.65
N LYS A 130 3.36 -12.92 17.79
CA LYS A 130 4.06 -13.24 19.03
C LYS A 130 5.23 -12.27 19.20
N LEU A 131 5.04 -11.26 20.04
CA LEU A 131 5.99 -10.14 20.19
C LEU A 131 7.39 -10.59 20.65
N ASP A 132 7.48 -11.65 21.44
CA ASP A 132 8.78 -12.16 21.90
C ASP A 132 9.53 -12.85 20.76
N ASP A 133 8.84 -13.58 19.88
CA ASP A 133 9.43 -14.16 18.69
C ASP A 133 9.88 -13.06 17.71
N LEU A 134 9.07 -12.00 17.55
CA LEU A 134 9.45 -10.84 16.73
C LEU A 134 10.70 -10.16 17.29
N LYS A 135 10.76 -9.91 18.61
CA LYS A 135 11.95 -9.30 19.23
C LYS A 135 13.19 -10.17 19.09
N ALA A 136 13.04 -11.50 19.28
CA ALA A 136 14.13 -12.45 19.13
C ALA A 136 14.65 -12.54 17.67
N ALA A 137 13.80 -12.25 16.68
CA ALA A 137 14.19 -12.24 15.27
C ALA A 137 14.98 -10.98 14.86
N ILE A 138 14.92 -9.89 15.62
CA ILE A 138 15.65 -8.64 15.32
C ILE A 138 17.14 -8.86 15.53
N ARG A 139 17.93 -8.46 14.53
CA ARG A 139 19.39 -8.58 14.53
C ARG A 139 20.04 -7.34 13.87
N PRO A 140 21.35 -7.14 13.99
CA PRO A 140 22.00 -5.94 13.44
C PRO A 140 21.82 -5.70 11.96
N THR A 141 21.47 -6.75 11.19
CA THR A 141 21.22 -6.69 9.73
C THR A 141 19.74 -6.55 9.35
N THR A 142 18.84 -6.41 10.37
CA THR A 142 17.38 -6.22 10.13
C THR A 142 17.08 -4.80 9.70
#